data_2baca04289f4492d6d969ed681a56dc8
#
_entry.id   2baca04289f4492d6d969ed681a56dc8
#
_cell.length_a   1.000
_cell.length_b   1.000
_cell.length_c   1.000
_cell.angle_alpha   90.00
_cell.angle_beta   90.00
_cell.angle_gamma   90.00
#
_symmetry.space_group_name_H-M   'P 1'
#
loop_
_entity.id
_entity.type
_entity.pdbx_description
1 polymer ?
#
loop_
_entity_poly.entity_id
_entity_poly.type
_entity_poly.pdbx_seq_one_letter_code
_entity_poly.pdbx_strand_id
1 'polypeptide(L)'
;MTWVLRLPHPGIVRPRVLCVDDEPTILQILRRLLEVQGYEAVVCNDPELALASFGDGDFDVVITDIHMPGMDGLTLMRALRELQPDLPVVVVTGHGTVDTAIQALREGATGMLVKPFTGQELLTEVRRALGSAQMRYEALQYRYLSPVLDSIALTLSTAIEARNLETGEHCRQLGVLSERMAAVLGLDEHQRMTIRIGGYLHDIGKIGIADAVLLKPGRLTDAEMAEMRRHSEIGAAILEVHEAMADISKIVRHHHERWDGRGYPDSLAGSAIPLGGRIIAVADAFSAMTSDRIYRAALPVDRAWAELRAHSGTQFDPEIVAVFEQIVDESGAIRPLPPGIVRRLDSEVHVPTTTSQDWRDRLAVIPVLEPLAVSIKTVAEPCPVAPDGEECAVVASGEGCEMVLAVEPPLPIDDEANRVQFG
;
A
#
# COMPACT_ATOMS: atom_id res chain seq x y z
N MET A 1 -6.07 10.95 -24.18
CA MET A 1 -6.24 11.69 -22.93
C MET A 1 -5.44 10.95 -21.86
N THR A 2 -4.29 11.48 -21.52
CA THR A 2 -3.36 10.85 -20.56
C THR A 2 -3.66 11.46 -19.20
N TRP A 3 -4.33 10.72 -18.34
CA TRP A 3 -4.54 11.11 -16.93
C TRP A 3 -3.20 11.00 -16.21
N VAL A 4 -2.57 12.12 -15.92
CA VAL A 4 -1.41 12.17 -15.03
C VAL A 4 -1.94 12.27 -13.61
N LEU A 5 -1.93 11.15 -12.89
CA LEU A 5 -2.09 11.13 -11.43
C LEU A 5 -0.90 11.87 -10.82
N ARG A 6 -1.09 13.12 -10.41
CA ARG A 6 -0.08 13.83 -9.62
C ARG A 6 -0.22 13.40 -8.16
N LEU A 7 0.80 12.73 -7.67
CA LEU A 7 0.96 12.45 -6.24
C LEU A 7 1.28 13.77 -5.51
N PRO A 8 0.65 14.08 -4.36
CA PRO A 8 1.06 15.21 -3.55
C PRO A 8 2.51 14.98 -3.08
N HIS A 9 3.37 15.98 -3.31
CA HIS A 9 4.75 15.94 -2.82
C HIS A 9 4.77 15.95 -1.29
N PRO A 10 5.63 15.17 -0.63
CA PRO A 10 5.85 15.23 0.82
C PRO A 10 6.75 16.42 1.19
N GLY A 11 6.27 17.61 0.94
CA GLY A 11 6.83 18.87 1.39
C GLY A 11 5.67 19.74 1.82
N ILE A 12 5.87 20.68 2.76
CA ILE A 12 4.86 21.61 3.20
C ILE A 12 4.42 22.48 2.00
N VAL A 13 3.59 21.92 1.15
CA VAL A 13 2.94 22.63 0.05
C VAL A 13 1.77 23.37 0.69
N ARG A 14 1.79 24.71 0.61
CA ARG A 14 0.67 25.53 1.05
C ARG A 14 -0.51 25.25 0.14
N PRO A 15 -1.69 24.86 0.67
CA PRO A 15 -2.83 24.62 -0.18
C PRO A 15 -3.19 25.88 -0.97
N ARG A 16 -3.47 25.70 -2.27
CA ARG A 16 -3.78 26.79 -3.20
C ARG A 16 -5.29 26.99 -3.31
N VAL A 17 -5.71 28.21 -3.03
CA VAL A 17 -7.13 28.61 -3.02
C VAL A 17 -7.38 29.60 -4.14
N LEU A 18 -8.26 29.24 -5.09
CA LEU A 18 -8.75 30.18 -6.09
C LEU A 18 -9.98 30.91 -5.54
N CYS A 19 -9.93 32.24 -5.50
CA CYS A 19 -11.05 33.07 -5.07
C CYS A 19 -11.58 33.87 -6.26
N VAL A 20 -12.88 33.73 -6.55
CA VAL A 20 -13.53 34.40 -7.70
C VAL A 20 -14.71 35.21 -7.17
N ASP A 21 -14.67 36.53 -7.37
CA ASP A 21 -15.72 37.48 -6.92
C ASP A 21 -15.58 38.74 -7.74
N ASP A 22 -16.67 39.30 -8.26
CA ASP A 22 -16.61 40.52 -9.06
C ASP A 22 -16.31 41.79 -8.24
N GLU A 23 -16.38 41.68 -6.90
CA GLU A 23 -16.05 42.78 -5.97
C GLU A 23 -14.57 42.73 -5.55
N PRO A 24 -13.69 43.66 -6.01
CA PRO A 24 -12.27 43.66 -5.68
C PRO A 24 -12.00 43.78 -4.16
N THR A 25 -12.90 44.43 -3.42
CA THR A 25 -12.77 44.55 -1.97
C THR A 25 -12.91 43.21 -1.25
N ILE A 26 -13.83 42.37 -1.69
CA ILE A 26 -14.04 41.02 -1.16
C ILE A 26 -12.81 40.15 -1.47
N LEU A 27 -12.28 40.20 -2.70
CA LEU A 27 -11.09 39.50 -3.09
C LEU A 27 -9.86 39.85 -2.23
N GLN A 28 -9.67 41.14 -1.90
CA GLN A 28 -8.61 41.58 -0.99
C GLN A 28 -8.77 41.02 0.41
N ILE A 29 -10.00 41.00 0.94
CA ILE A 29 -10.29 40.42 2.24
C ILE A 29 -10.02 38.92 2.26
N LEU A 30 -10.53 38.17 1.27
CA LEU A 30 -10.32 36.74 1.13
C LEU A 30 -8.82 36.41 1.08
N ARG A 31 -8.07 37.09 0.19
CA ARG A 31 -6.62 36.91 0.06
C ARG A 31 -5.93 37.09 1.41
N ARG A 32 -6.16 38.21 2.09
CA ARG A 32 -5.50 38.52 3.36
C ARG A 32 -5.80 37.51 4.46
N LEU A 33 -7.07 37.10 4.58
CA LEU A 33 -7.49 36.11 5.58
C LEU A 33 -6.85 34.72 5.34
N LEU A 34 -6.78 34.31 4.09
CA LEU A 34 -6.21 33.02 3.70
C LEU A 34 -4.67 33.00 3.85
N GLU A 35 -3.98 34.04 3.36
CA GLU A 35 -2.51 34.13 3.42
C GLU A 35 -1.98 34.15 4.85
N VAL A 36 -2.68 34.86 5.79
CA VAL A 36 -2.32 34.86 7.23
C VAL A 36 -2.40 33.45 7.83
N GLN A 37 -3.21 32.58 7.28
CA GLN A 37 -3.37 31.20 7.74
C GLN A 37 -2.50 30.19 6.98
N GLY A 38 -1.64 30.69 6.10
CA GLY A 38 -0.67 29.86 5.40
C GLY A 38 -1.17 29.26 4.07
N TYR A 39 -2.33 29.67 3.57
CA TYR A 39 -2.80 29.30 2.24
C TYR A 39 -2.14 30.17 1.16
N GLU A 40 -2.02 29.66 -0.05
CA GLU A 40 -1.68 30.44 -1.24
C GLU A 40 -2.97 30.87 -1.93
N ALA A 41 -3.34 32.15 -1.81
CA ALA A 41 -4.59 32.67 -2.35
C ALA A 41 -4.37 33.34 -3.71
N VAL A 42 -4.97 32.77 -4.75
CA VAL A 42 -5.06 33.37 -6.09
C VAL A 42 -6.45 33.99 -6.22
N VAL A 43 -6.51 35.26 -6.62
CA VAL A 43 -7.79 35.99 -6.73
C VAL A 43 -8.03 36.38 -8.19
N CYS A 44 -9.28 36.26 -8.62
CA CYS A 44 -9.72 36.61 -9.96
C CYS A 44 -11.09 37.34 -9.87
N ASN A 45 -11.25 38.45 -10.56
CA ASN A 45 -12.51 39.19 -10.56
C ASN A 45 -13.38 38.90 -11.79
N ASP A 46 -12.99 37.96 -12.59
CA ASP A 46 -13.70 37.56 -13.81
C ASP A 46 -13.78 36.02 -13.88
N PRO A 47 -14.98 35.43 -13.86
CA PRO A 47 -15.16 33.99 -13.86
C PRO A 47 -14.68 33.31 -15.16
N GLU A 48 -14.74 34.00 -16.32
CA GLU A 48 -14.25 33.43 -17.58
C GLU A 48 -12.73 33.38 -17.61
N LEU A 49 -12.04 34.41 -17.07
CA LEU A 49 -10.60 34.41 -16.89
C LEU A 49 -10.18 33.37 -15.84
N ALA A 50 -10.94 33.20 -14.76
CA ALA A 50 -10.68 32.19 -13.75
C ALA A 50 -10.74 30.77 -14.36
N LEU A 51 -11.74 30.49 -15.18
CA LEU A 51 -11.87 29.22 -15.90
C LEU A 51 -10.73 29.01 -16.91
N ALA A 52 -10.39 30.04 -17.68
CA ALA A 52 -9.31 29.96 -18.69
C ALA A 52 -7.94 29.70 -18.05
N SER A 53 -7.67 30.29 -16.89
CA SER A 53 -6.39 30.13 -16.18
C SER A 53 -6.34 28.88 -15.27
N PHE A 54 -7.46 28.20 -15.09
CA PHE A 54 -7.54 27.03 -14.19
C PHE A 54 -6.67 25.86 -14.68
N GLY A 55 -6.53 25.67 -15.99
CA GLY A 55 -5.70 24.63 -16.59
C GLY A 55 -4.18 24.78 -16.36
N ASP A 56 -3.74 26.00 -16.04
CA ASP A 56 -2.33 26.33 -15.80
C ASP A 56 -1.96 26.26 -14.30
N GLY A 57 -2.93 26.02 -13.41
CA GLY A 57 -2.72 26.03 -11.96
C GLY A 57 -3.50 24.94 -11.27
N ASP A 58 -2.78 24.15 -10.44
CA ASP A 58 -3.42 23.19 -9.54
C ASP A 58 -4.02 23.95 -8.35
N PHE A 59 -5.33 23.85 -8.14
CA PHE A 59 -6.01 24.42 -6.98
C PHE A 59 -6.61 23.31 -6.10
N ASP A 60 -6.46 23.47 -4.80
CA ASP A 60 -6.99 22.53 -3.80
C ASP A 60 -8.43 22.84 -3.41
N VAL A 61 -8.83 24.09 -3.53
CA VAL A 61 -10.22 24.55 -3.28
C VAL A 61 -10.51 25.83 -4.07
N VAL A 62 -11.76 25.99 -4.47
CA VAL A 62 -12.27 27.22 -5.09
C VAL A 62 -13.30 27.86 -4.17
N ILE A 63 -13.22 29.19 -4.04
CA ILE A 63 -14.24 30.02 -3.40
C ILE A 63 -14.79 30.93 -4.49
N THR A 64 -16.10 30.90 -4.74
CA THR A 64 -16.73 31.72 -5.79
C THR A 64 -17.99 32.40 -5.31
N ASP A 65 -18.17 33.67 -5.66
CA ASP A 65 -19.49 34.30 -5.52
C ASP A 65 -20.49 33.62 -6.48
N ILE A 66 -21.72 33.51 -6.05
CA ILE A 66 -22.83 33.02 -6.90
C ILE A 66 -23.21 34.06 -7.95
N HIS A 67 -23.33 35.34 -7.58
CA HIS A 67 -23.89 36.36 -8.40
C HIS A 67 -22.80 37.24 -9.02
N MET A 68 -22.27 36.82 -10.16
CA MET A 68 -21.28 37.59 -10.92
C MET A 68 -21.80 37.92 -12.32
N PRO A 69 -21.40 39.07 -12.91
CA PRO A 69 -21.72 39.40 -14.30
C PRO A 69 -21.18 38.38 -15.30
N GLY A 70 -21.92 38.10 -16.35
CA GLY A 70 -21.53 37.15 -17.38
C GLY A 70 -21.78 35.70 -17.00
N MET A 71 -20.84 35.09 -16.31
CA MET A 71 -20.94 33.71 -15.82
C MET A 71 -21.18 33.68 -14.31
N ASP A 72 -22.28 33.07 -13.85
CA ASP A 72 -22.52 32.88 -12.43
C ASP A 72 -21.63 31.82 -11.80
N GLY A 73 -21.49 31.87 -10.45
CA GLY A 73 -20.59 30.97 -9.73
C GLY A 73 -20.99 29.50 -9.77
N LEU A 74 -22.26 29.17 -9.95
CA LEU A 74 -22.70 27.79 -10.11
C LEU A 74 -22.34 27.24 -11.49
N THR A 75 -22.43 28.07 -12.51
CA THR A 75 -21.98 27.75 -13.87
C THR A 75 -20.46 27.58 -13.91
N LEU A 76 -19.72 28.49 -13.27
CA LEU A 76 -18.25 28.35 -13.11
C LEU A 76 -17.91 27.05 -12.38
N MET A 77 -18.56 26.74 -11.28
CA MET A 77 -18.34 25.49 -10.52
C MET A 77 -18.55 24.25 -11.40
N ARG A 78 -19.60 24.21 -12.20
CA ARG A 78 -19.85 23.09 -13.12
C ARG A 78 -18.73 22.94 -14.15
N ALA A 79 -18.33 24.05 -14.79
CA ALA A 79 -17.25 24.03 -15.76
C ALA A 79 -15.90 23.63 -15.17
N LEU A 80 -15.55 24.10 -13.98
CA LEU A 80 -14.33 23.69 -13.27
C LEU A 80 -14.33 22.20 -12.92
N ARG A 81 -15.50 21.64 -12.58
CA ARG A 81 -15.63 20.20 -12.30
C ARG A 81 -15.61 19.30 -13.52
N GLU A 82 -15.90 19.82 -14.70
CA GLU A 82 -15.62 19.09 -15.93
C GLU A 82 -14.11 18.89 -16.14
N LEU A 83 -13.29 19.84 -15.66
CA LEU A 83 -11.83 19.76 -15.70
C LEU A 83 -11.26 18.94 -14.52
N GLN A 84 -11.82 19.13 -13.33
CA GLN A 84 -11.41 18.45 -12.11
C GLN A 84 -12.65 18.00 -11.30
N PRO A 85 -13.14 16.75 -11.49
CA PRO A 85 -14.42 16.28 -10.93
C PRO A 85 -14.54 16.35 -9.40
N ASP A 86 -13.42 16.16 -8.69
CA ASP A 86 -13.38 16.14 -7.23
C ASP A 86 -13.01 17.49 -6.58
N LEU A 87 -12.92 18.56 -7.39
CA LEU A 87 -12.58 19.89 -6.92
C LEU A 87 -13.58 20.39 -5.85
N PRO A 88 -13.11 20.70 -4.63
CA PRO A 88 -13.98 21.30 -3.62
C PRO A 88 -14.30 22.74 -4.00
N VAL A 89 -15.57 23.10 -3.98
CA VAL A 89 -16.03 24.47 -4.24
C VAL A 89 -16.88 24.96 -3.08
N VAL A 90 -16.47 26.10 -2.51
CA VAL A 90 -17.23 26.87 -1.52
C VAL A 90 -17.88 28.03 -2.23
N VAL A 91 -19.19 28.10 -2.20
CA VAL A 91 -19.91 29.20 -2.82
C VAL A 91 -20.19 30.31 -1.79
N VAL A 92 -20.11 31.55 -2.23
CA VAL A 92 -20.41 32.74 -1.42
C VAL A 92 -21.67 33.40 -1.97
N THR A 93 -22.55 33.91 -1.12
CA THR A 93 -23.80 34.58 -1.55
C THR A 93 -24.13 35.76 -0.66
N GLY A 94 -24.58 36.85 -1.28
CA GLY A 94 -25.11 38.01 -0.57
C GLY A 94 -26.57 37.84 -0.15
N HIS A 95 -27.33 36.90 -0.71
CA HIS A 95 -28.72 36.62 -0.42
C HIS A 95 -28.88 35.16 -0.01
N GLY A 96 -28.57 34.87 1.25
CA GLY A 96 -28.64 33.51 1.82
C GLY A 96 -30.10 33.08 2.05
N THR A 97 -30.86 32.82 0.98
CA THR A 97 -32.13 32.10 1.15
C THR A 97 -31.87 30.62 1.27
N VAL A 98 -32.76 29.92 1.99
CA VAL A 98 -32.69 28.46 2.11
C VAL A 98 -32.67 27.78 0.72
N ASP A 99 -33.42 28.35 -0.22
CA ASP A 99 -33.51 27.82 -1.59
C ASP A 99 -32.15 27.91 -2.35
N THR A 100 -31.47 29.05 -2.22
CA THR A 100 -30.12 29.22 -2.83
C THR A 100 -29.11 28.24 -2.25
N ALA A 101 -29.16 28.01 -0.94
CA ALA A 101 -28.32 27.05 -0.26
C ALA A 101 -28.56 25.60 -0.74
N ILE A 102 -29.86 25.24 -0.81
CA ILE A 102 -30.26 23.90 -1.29
C ILE A 102 -29.85 23.71 -2.75
N GLN A 103 -30.01 24.71 -3.59
CA GLN A 103 -29.59 24.65 -4.99
C GLN A 103 -28.06 24.43 -5.11
N ALA A 104 -27.26 25.26 -4.43
CA ALA A 104 -25.80 25.11 -4.46
C ALA A 104 -25.33 23.72 -4.03
N LEU A 105 -25.92 23.21 -2.93
CA LEU A 105 -25.57 21.85 -2.44
C LEU A 105 -26.03 20.75 -3.40
N ARG A 106 -27.21 20.88 -4.03
CA ARG A 106 -27.67 19.90 -5.05
C ARG A 106 -26.79 19.91 -6.30
N GLU A 107 -26.27 21.06 -6.68
CA GLU A 107 -25.33 21.20 -7.79
C GLU A 107 -23.89 20.78 -7.40
N GLY A 108 -23.70 20.43 -6.13
CA GLY A 108 -22.48 19.80 -5.65
C GLY A 108 -21.52 20.74 -4.91
N ALA A 109 -21.89 21.97 -4.55
CA ALA A 109 -21.05 22.80 -3.69
C ALA A 109 -20.62 22.05 -2.43
N THR A 110 -19.36 22.13 -2.08
CA THR A 110 -18.81 21.47 -0.89
C THR A 110 -19.12 22.26 0.37
N GLY A 111 -19.28 23.58 0.25
CA GLY A 111 -19.60 24.48 1.34
C GLY A 111 -20.27 25.75 0.84
N MET A 112 -20.81 26.54 1.77
CA MET A 112 -21.44 27.82 1.48
C MET A 112 -21.14 28.83 2.58
N LEU A 113 -20.92 30.07 2.18
CA LEU A 113 -20.79 31.24 3.04
C LEU A 113 -21.85 32.31 2.67
N VAL A 114 -22.42 32.96 3.65
CA VAL A 114 -23.38 34.06 3.44
C VAL A 114 -22.71 35.39 3.81
N LYS A 115 -22.70 36.35 2.88
CA LYS A 115 -22.21 37.72 3.15
C LYS A 115 -23.22 38.47 4.06
N PRO A 116 -22.75 39.17 5.14
CA PRO A 116 -21.36 39.27 5.58
C PRO A 116 -20.93 38.06 6.41
N PHE A 117 -19.73 37.58 6.21
CA PHE A 117 -19.11 36.46 6.94
C PHE A 117 -17.88 36.89 7.73
N THR A 118 -17.55 36.17 8.77
CA THR A 118 -16.35 36.37 9.56
C THR A 118 -15.16 35.56 8.99
N GLY A 119 -13.93 35.98 9.31
CA GLY A 119 -12.76 35.19 8.93
C GLY A 119 -12.74 33.74 9.48
N GLN A 120 -13.37 33.53 10.65
CA GLN A 120 -13.48 32.22 11.26
C GLN A 120 -14.46 31.31 10.50
N GLU A 121 -15.57 31.83 10.02
CA GLU A 121 -16.52 31.07 9.18
C GLU A 121 -15.88 30.67 7.86
N LEU A 122 -15.18 31.61 7.19
CA LEU A 122 -14.44 31.34 5.97
C LEU A 122 -13.46 30.18 6.16
N LEU A 123 -12.60 30.27 7.19
CA LEU A 123 -11.58 29.27 7.45
C LEU A 123 -12.17 27.91 7.84
N THR A 124 -13.31 27.89 8.51
CA THR A 124 -14.03 26.66 8.84
C THR A 124 -14.52 25.95 7.58
N GLU A 125 -15.13 26.69 6.65
CA GLU A 125 -15.63 26.13 5.39
C GLU A 125 -14.48 25.67 4.49
N VAL A 126 -13.39 26.44 4.39
CA VAL A 126 -12.20 26.05 3.62
C VAL A 126 -11.58 24.75 4.17
N ARG A 127 -11.38 24.65 5.50
CA ARG A 127 -10.85 23.42 6.11
C ARG A 127 -11.77 22.23 5.91
N ARG A 128 -13.09 22.44 6.01
CA ARG A 128 -14.08 21.39 5.76
C ARG A 128 -14.03 20.91 4.31
N ALA A 129 -13.91 21.84 3.37
CA ALA A 129 -13.81 21.53 1.94
C ALA A 129 -12.53 20.73 1.62
N LEU A 130 -11.38 21.18 2.12
CA LEU A 130 -10.09 20.49 1.98
C LEU A 130 -10.11 19.09 2.62
N GLY A 131 -10.62 18.99 3.86
CA GLY A 131 -10.71 17.69 4.55
C GLY A 131 -11.62 16.69 3.85
N SER A 132 -12.73 17.15 3.24
CA SER A 132 -13.62 16.28 2.47
C SER A 132 -13.00 15.81 1.15
N ALA A 133 -12.17 16.63 0.53
CA ALA A 133 -11.42 16.25 -0.67
C ALA A 133 -10.32 15.24 -0.35
N GLN A 134 -9.58 15.47 0.72
CA GLN A 134 -8.54 14.57 1.20
C GLN A 134 -9.10 13.17 1.50
N MET A 135 -10.21 13.10 2.26
CA MET A 135 -10.86 11.81 2.55
C MET A 135 -11.37 11.10 1.29
N ARG A 136 -11.91 11.83 0.30
CA ARG A 136 -12.33 11.24 -0.98
C ARG A 136 -11.15 10.73 -1.79
N TYR A 137 -10.07 11.51 -1.85
CA TYR A 137 -8.84 11.12 -2.55
C TYR A 137 -8.22 9.87 -1.93
N GLU A 138 -8.13 9.81 -0.60
CA GLU A 138 -7.66 8.62 0.13
C GLU A 138 -8.55 7.40 -0.14
N ALA A 139 -9.88 7.57 -0.13
CA ALA A 139 -10.80 6.50 -0.45
C ALA A 139 -10.69 6.02 -1.90
N LEU A 140 -10.45 6.93 -2.87
CA LEU A 140 -10.21 6.58 -4.27
C LEU A 140 -8.88 5.87 -4.45
N GLN A 141 -7.80 6.39 -3.86
CA GLN A 141 -6.49 5.73 -3.88
C GLN A 141 -6.59 4.31 -3.31
N TYR A 142 -7.22 4.16 -2.16
CA TYR A 142 -7.43 2.86 -1.56
C TYR A 142 -8.21 1.93 -2.51
N ARG A 143 -9.31 2.40 -3.09
CA ARG A 143 -10.17 1.60 -3.97
C ARG A 143 -9.45 1.12 -5.24
N TYR A 144 -8.56 1.93 -5.82
CA TYR A 144 -7.90 1.60 -7.08
C TYR A 144 -6.53 0.97 -6.90
N LEU A 145 -5.75 1.41 -5.89
CA LEU A 145 -4.39 0.92 -5.68
C LEU A 145 -4.35 -0.35 -4.83
N SER A 146 -5.27 -0.51 -3.87
CA SER A 146 -5.28 -1.67 -2.99
C SER A 146 -5.40 -3.00 -3.75
N PRO A 147 -6.30 -3.19 -4.73
CA PRO A 147 -6.37 -4.44 -5.50
C PRO A 147 -5.10 -4.73 -6.32
N VAL A 148 -4.43 -3.68 -6.82
CA VAL A 148 -3.16 -3.83 -7.55
C VAL A 148 -2.05 -4.27 -6.61
N LEU A 149 -1.94 -3.64 -5.45
CA LEU A 149 -0.97 -4.00 -4.42
C LEU A 149 -1.21 -5.42 -3.90
N ASP A 150 -2.46 -5.80 -3.67
CA ASP A 150 -2.83 -7.17 -3.31
C ASP A 150 -2.39 -8.17 -4.37
N SER A 151 -2.66 -7.89 -5.65
CA SER A 151 -2.26 -8.77 -6.75
C SER A 151 -0.75 -8.93 -6.85
N ILE A 152 0.01 -7.84 -6.68
CA ILE A 152 1.49 -7.89 -6.69
C ILE A 152 2.01 -8.68 -5.49
N ALA A 153 1.52 -8.39 -4.28
CA ALA A 153 1.94 -9.08 -3.06
C ALA A 153 1.64 -10.58 -3.12
N LEU A 154 0.44 -10.95 -3.57
CA LEU A 154 0.05 -12.35 -3.76
C LEU A 154 0.88 -13.05 -4.85
N THR A 155 1.20 -12.36 -5.94
CA THR A 155 2.06 -12.93 -7.00
C THR A 155 3.46 -13.22 -6.47
N LEU A 156 4.05 -12.31 -5.70
CA LEU A 156 5.35 -12.50 -5.07
C LEU A 156 5.31 -13.67 -4.07
N SER A 157 4.29 -13.73 -3.22
CA SER A 157 4.12 -14.84 -2.27
C SER A 157 3.95 -16.17 -2.99
N THR A 158 3.11 -16.24 -4.02
CA THR A 158 2.91 -17.44 -4.81
C THR A 158 4.22 -17.93 -5.48
N ALA A 159 5.04 -17.00 -5.97
CA ALA A 159 6.34 -17.35 -6.55
C ALA A 159 7.30 -17.99 -5.52
N ILE A 160 7.25 -17.53 -4.26
CA ILE A 160 8.07 -18.08 -3.18
C ILE A 160 7.53 -19.43 -2.70
N GLU A 161 6.20 -19.52 -2.54
CA GLU A 161 5.55 -20.77 -2.14
C GLU A 161 5.67 -21.87 -3.21
N ALA A 162 5.70 -21.51 -4.49
CA ALA A 162 5.99 -22.45 -5.56
C ALA A 162 7.37 -23.13 -5.39
N ARG A 163 8.33 -22.42 -4.79
CA ARG A 163 9.64 -22.97 -4.43
C ARG A 163 9.56 -23.89 -3.21
N ASN A 164 8.61 -23.67 -2.31
CA ASN A 164 8.42 -24.44 -1.07
C ASN A 164 7.46 -25.64 -1.22
N LEU A 165 6.86 -25.84 -2.39
CA LEU A 165 5.78 -26.80 -2.61
C LEU A 165 4.52 -26.51 -1.76
N GLU A 166 4.41 -25.34 -1.15
CA GLU A 166 3.21 -24.83 -0.48
C GLU A 166 2.29 -24.16 -1.51
N THR A 167 1.04 -23.95 -1.17
CA THR A 167 0.06 -23.38 -2.09
C THR A 167 -0.19 -21.91 -1.79
N GLY A 168 -0.17 -21.02 -2.79
CA GLY A 168 -0.45 -19.58 -2.67
C GLY A 168 -1.78 -19.22 -1.99
N GLU A 169 -2.62 -20.20 -1.76
CA GLU A 169 -3.88 -20.05 -1.03
C GLU A 169 -3.67 -19.77 0.47
N HIS A 170 -2.60 -20.31 1.07
CA HIS A 170 -2.27 -20.07 2.48
C HIS A 170 -2.02 -18.59 2.76
N CYS A 171 -1.12 -17.94 2.02
CA CYS A 171 -0.83 -16.52 2.22
C CYS A 171 -2.05 -15.64 1.97
N ARG A 172 -2.88 -15.98 0.98
CA ARG A 172 -4.12 -15.26 0.71
C ARG A 172 -5.09 -15.33 1.89
N GLN A 173 -5.35 -16.52 2.41
CA GLN A 173 -6.23 -16.73 3.56
C GLN A 173 -5.69 -16.02 4.79
N LEU A 174 -4.39 -16.10 5.02
CA LEU A 174 -3.72 -15.45 6.15
C LEU A 174 -3.90 -13.92 6.12
N GLY A 175 -3.67 -13.28 4.98
CA GLY A 175 -3.85 -11.85 4.84
C GLY A 175 -5.29 -11.42 5.08
N VAL A 176 -6.28 -12.16 4.54
CA VAL A 176 -7.71 -11.88 4.74
C VAL A 176 -8.12 -12.05 6.21
N LEU A 177 -7.66 -13.10 6.87
CA LEU A 177 -7.93 -13.32 8.29
C LEU A 177 -7.33 -12.21 9.16
N SER A 178 -6.08 -11.84 8.87
CA SER A 178 -5.37 -10.79 9.61
C SER A 178 -6.04 -9.43 9.45
N GLU A 179 -6.54 -9.08 8.25
CA GLU A 179 -7.32 -7.88 8.02
C GLU A 179 -8.64 -7.87 8.80
N ARG A 180 -9.35 -9.00 8.84
CA ARG A 180 -10.59 -9.12 9.60
C ARG A 180 -10.37 -8.94 11.10
N MET A 181 -9.28 -9.50 11.64
CA MET A 181 -8.88 -9.27 13.03
C MET A 181 -8.61 -7.80 13.29
N ALA A 182 -7.87 -7.14 12.39
CA ALA A 182 -7.60 -5.72 12.45
C ALA A 182 -8.88 -4.87 12.41
N ALA A 183 -9.88 -5.28 11.61
CA ALA A 183 -11.18 -4.61 11.55
C ALA A 183 -11.98 -4.74 12.86
N VAL A 184 -11.98 -5.89 13.50
CA VAL A 184 -12.62 -6.11 14.82
C VAL A 184 -11.94 -5.27 15.89
N LEU A 185 -10.61 -5.08 15.82
CA LEU A 185 -9.85 -4.20 16.70
C LEU A 185 -10.10 -2.71 16.45
N GLY A 186 -10.90 -2.36 15.44
CA GLY A 186 -11.25 -0.97 15.12
C GLY A 186 -10.14 -0.18 14.40
N LEU A 187 -9.16 -0.88 13.81
CA LEU A 187 -8.09 -0.24 13.07
C LEU A 187 -8.60 0.45 11.80
N ASP A 188 -7.96 1.54 11.41
CA ASP A 188 -8.29 2.27 10.19
C ASP A 188 -7.95 1.46 8.92
N GLU A 189 -8.36 1.97 7.77
CA GLU A 189 -8.23 1.28 6.49
C GLU A 189 -6.78 1.09 6.07
N HIS A 190 -5.92 2.06 6.32
CA HIS A 190 -4.48 1.98 6.04
C HIS A 190 -3.79 0.91 6.89
N GLN A 191 -4.06 0.90 8.19
CA GLN A 191 -3.54 -0.10 9.12
C GLN A 191 -4.00 -1.52 8.76
N ARG A 192 -5.27 -1.69 8.37
CA ARG A 192 -5.80 -2.97 7.91
C ARG A 192 -5.13 -3.47 6.65
N MET A 193 -4.94 -2.60 5.64
CA MET A 193 -4.21 -2.91 4.42
C MET A 193 -2.75 -3.30 4.73
N THR A 194 -2.07 -2.55 5.58
CA THR A 194 -0.69 -2.83 6.01
C THR A 194 -0.57 -4.23 6.62
N ILE A 195 -1.51 -4.60 7.50
CA ILE A 195 -1.54 -5.92 8.14
C ILE A 195 -1.87 -7.01 7.13
N ARG A 196 -2.81 -6.78 6.22
CA ARG A 196 -3.16 -7.72 5.15
C ARG A 196 -1.97 -8.03 4.24
N ILE A 197 -1.29 -6.99 3.74
CA ILE A 197 -0.09 -7.15 2.89
C ILE A 197 1.04 -7.81 3.70
N GLY A 198 1.21 -7.46 4.97
CA GLY A 198 2.13 -8.15 5.87
C GLY A 198 1.85 -9.65 5.96
N GLY A 199 0.57 -10.04 6.03
CA GLY A 199 0.16 -11.44 5.99
C GLY A 199 0.48 -12.15 4.66
N TYR A 200 0.32 -11.45 3.53
CA TYR A 200 0.73 -12.00 2.24
C TYR A 200 2.24 -12.21 2.15
N LEU A 201 3.02 -11.28 2.68
CA LEU A 201 4.47 -11.23 2.51
C LEU A 201 5.27 -11.76 3.72
N HIS A 202 4.62 -12.30 4.76
CA HIS A 202 5.30 -12.70 6.01
C HIS A 202 6.51 -13.62 5.77
N ASP A 203 6.40 -14.49 4.80
CA ASP A 203 7.38 -15.50 4.43
C ASP A 203 8.28 -15.11 3.23
N ILE A 204 8.23 -13.85 2.75
CA ILE A 204 8.98 -13.41 1.57
C ILE A 204 10.48 -13.66 1.70
N GLY A 205 11.02 -13.62 2.90
CA GLY A 205 12.44 -13.86 3.17
C GLY A 205 12.90 -15.30 2.95
N LYS A 206 12.01 -16.27 2.77
CA LYS A 206 12.36 -17.64 2.37
C LYS A 206 13.08 -17.68 1.02
N ILE A 207 12.98 -16.63 0.21
CA ILE A 207 13.76 -16.48 -1.03
C ILE A 207 15.26 -16.52 -0.77
N GLY A 208 15.73 -16.06 0.38
CA GLY A 208 17.12 -16.03 0.78
C GLY A 208 17.61 -17.30 1.52
N ILE A 209 16.75 -18.29 1.75
CA ILE A 209 17.09 -19.54 2.43
C ILE A 209 17.59 -20.55 1.38
N ALA A 210 18.68 -21.23 1.70
CA ALA A 210 19.25 -22.25 0.81
C ALA A 210 18.30 -23.44 0.60
N ASP A 211 18.19 -23.96 -0.62
CA ASP A 211 17.30 -25.09 -0.96
C ASP A 211 17.60 -26.34 -0.10
N ALA A 212 18.85 -26.57 0.25
CA ALA A 212 19.25 -27.67 1.11
C ALA A 212 18.61 -27.62 2.51
N VAL A 213 18.24 -26.42 2.99
CA VAL A 213 17.54 -26.22 4.27
C VAL A 213 16.03 -26.14 4.03
N LEU A 214 15.63 -25.35 3.04
CA LEU A 214 14.23 -25.06 2.74
C LEU A 214 13.45 -26.31 2.33
N LEU A 215 14.04 -27.17 1.47
CA LEU A 215 13.42 -28.37 0.90
C LEU A 215 13.87 -29.67 1.60
N LYS A 216 14.53 -29.56 2.75
CA LYS A 216 15.06 -30.74 3.45
C LYS A 216 13.93 -31.68 3.87
N PRO A 217 13.95 -32.96 3.42
CA PRO A 217 13.00 -33.94 3.88
C PRO A 217 13.32 -34.37 5.33
N GLY A 218 12.52 -33.91 6.30
CA GLY A 218 12.64 -34.28 7.71
C GLY A 218 12.97 -33.11 8.64
N ARG A 219 13.42 -33.43 9.85
CA ARG A 219 13.71 -32.40 10.87
C ARG A 219 14.99 -31.64 10.54
N LEU A 220 14.93 -30.33 10.71
CA LEU A 220 16.11 -29.46 10.65
C LEU A 220 16.98 -29.68 11.89
N THR A 221 18.30 -29.68 11.71
CA THR A 221 19.26 -29.55 12.83
C THR A 221 19.17 -28.14 13.44
N ASP A 222 19.76 -27.94 14.61
CA ASP A 222 19.78 -26.63 15.26
C ASP A 222 20.41 -25.54 14.38
N ALA A 223 21.46 -25.87 13.64
CA ALA A 223 22.12 -24.94 12.71
C ALA A 223 21.23 -24.60 11.52
N GLU A 224 20.56 -25.59 10.93
CA GLU A 224 19.61 -25.38 9.83
C GLU A 224 18.36 -24.65 10.31
N MET A 225 17.91 -24.89 11.53
CA MET A 225 16.80 -24.14 12.14
C MET A 225 17.20 -22.69 12.38
N ALA A 226 18.43 -22.41 12.80
CA ALA A 226 18.95 -21.05 12.92
C ALA A 226 18.98 -20.34 11.56
N GLU A 227 19.38 -21.05 10.50
CA GLU A 227 19.33 -20.51 9.13
C GLU A 227 17.88 -20.26 8.68
N MET A 228 16.96 -21.20 8.90
CA MET A 228 15.55 -21.05 8.57
C MET A 228 14.92 -19.83 9.26
N ARG A 229 15.24 -19.58 10.53
CA ARG A 229 14.73 -18.43 11.29
C ARG A 229 15.12 -17.10 10.70
N ARG A 230 16.20 -17.03 9.93
CA ARG A 230 16.64 -15.78 9.26
C ARG A 230 15.66 -15.27 8.21
N HIS A 231 14.67 -16.07 7.76
CA HIS A 231 13.73 -15.59 6.77
C HIS A 231 12.98 -14.33 7.24
N SER A 232 12.68 -14.18 8.54
CA SER A 232 12.03 -12.99 9.07
C SER A 232 12.90 -11.74 8.95
N GLU A 233 14.22 -11.86 9.20
CA GLU A 233 15.20 -10.78 9.02
C GLU A 233 15.43 -10.45 7.54
N ILE A 234 15.58 -11.48 6.71
CA ILE A 234 15.79 -11.33 5.26
C ILE A 234 14.55 -10.67 4.62
N GLY A 235 13.34 -11.13 5.00
CA GLY A 235 12.10 -10.57 4.51
C GLY A 235 11.95 -9.09 4.88
N ALA A 236 12.26 -8.74 6.11
CA ALA A 236 12.28 -7.35 6.56
C ALA A 236 13.27 -6.52 5.75
N ALA A 237 14.49 -6.99 5.56
CA ALA A 237 15.52 -6.28 4.80
C ALA A 237 15.13 -6.06 3.32
N ILE A 238 14.44 -7.01 2.70
CA ILE A 238 13.91 -6.87 1.33
C ILE A 238 12.89 -5.71 1.27
N LEU A 239 12.01 -5.60 2.27
CA LEU A 239 10.95 -4.62 2.29
C LEU A 239 11.45 -3.23 2.71
N GLU A 240 12.46 -3.13 3.57
CA GLU A 240 13.04 -1.86 4.06
C GLU A 240 13.70 -1.02 2.97
N VAL A 241 13.95 -1.57 1.79
CA VAL A 241 14.50 -0.81 0.65
C VAL A 241 13.61 0.39 0.28
N HIS A 242 12.30 0.30 0.57
CA HIS A 242 11.35 1.37 0.31
C HIS A 242 10.68 1.85 1.60
N GLU A 243 10.76 3.16 1.87
CA GLU A 243 10.16 3.79 3.05
C GLU A 243 8.66 3.46 3.19
N ALA A 244 7.92 3.40 2.09
CA ALA A 244 6.50 3.03 2.09
C ALA A 244 6.21 1.62 2.63
N MET A 245 7.21 0.73 2.69
CA MET A 245 7.09 -0.63 3.19
C MET A 245 7.57 -0.79 4.64
N ALA A 246 8.00 0.30 5.30
CA ALA A 246 8.62 0.23 6.62
C ALA A 246 7.73 -0.42 7.70
N ASP A 247 6.42 -0.16 7.67
CA ASP A 247 5.50 -0.77 8.65
C ASP A 247 5.20 -2.24 8.32
N ILE A 248 5.15 -2.61 7.04
CA ILE A 248 5.04 -4.01 6.60
C ILE A 248 6.31 -4.77 6.97
N SER A 249 7.49 -4.17 6.78
CA SER A 249 8.78 -4.75 7.17
C SER A 249 8.82 -5.10 8.66
N LYS A 250 8.36 -4.20 9.54
CA LYS A 250 8.26 -4.46 10.98
C LYS A 250 7.37 -5.67 11.30
N ILE A 251 6.26 -5.81 10.59
CA ILE A 251 5.34 -6.94 10.74
C ILE A 251 6.04 -8.23 10.33
N VAL A 252 6.67 -8.25 9.15
CA VAL A 252 7.38 -9.40 8.61
C VAL A 252 8.56 -9.80 9.49
N ARG A 253 9.30 -8.83 10.05
CA ARG A 253 10.40 -9.11 10.98
C ARG A 253 9.93 -9.85 12.23
N HIS A 254 8.77 -9.47 12.78
CA HIS A 254 8.37 -9.87 14.14
C HIS A 254 7.19 -10.84 14.20
N HIS A 255 6.78 -11.46 13.09
CA HIS A 255 5.66 -12.41 13.09
C HIS A 255 5.95 -13.74 13.81
N HIS A 256 7.20 -14.02 14.11
CA HIS A 256 7.63 -15.16 14.92
C HIS A 256 8.04 -14.79 16.36
N GLU A 257 7.82 -13.54 16.77
CA GLU A 257 7.95 -13.19 18.16
C GLU A 257 6.84 -13.81 18.99
N ARG A 258 7.14 -14.05 20.24
CA ARG A 258 6.23 -14.70 21.19
C ARG A 258 5.88 -13.72 22.30
N TRP A 259 4.66 -13.79 22.76
CA TRP A 259 4.17 -12.95 23.86
C TRP A 259 5.06 -13.02 25.12
N ASP A 260 5.63 -14.20 25.39
CA ASP A 260 6.53 -14.47 26.53
C ASP A 260 8.00 -14.03 26.31
N GLY A 261 8.34 -13.45 25.15
CA GLY A 261 9.69 -12.96 24.81
C GLY A 261 10.67 -14.09 24.41
N ARG A 262 10.18 -15.30 24.16
CA ARG A 262 11.02 -16.44 23.71
C ARG A 262 10.98 -16.65 22.20
N GLY A 263 10.50 -15.64 21.47
CA GLY A 263 10.44 -15.62 20.03
C GLY A 263 11.75 -15.22 19.35
N TYR A 264 11.67 -14.92 18.08
CA TYR A 264 12.78 -14.42 17.28
C TYR A 264 12.29 -13.40 16.23
N PRO A 265 13.15 -12.53 15.69
CA PRO A 265 14.63 -12.47 15.87
C PRO A 265 15.07 -11.64 17.09
N ASP A 266 14.25 -10.69 17.58
CA ASP A 266 14.67 -9.68 18.54
C ASP A 266 14.26 -10.01 20.00
N SER A 267 13.55 -11.13 20.21
CA SER A 267 13.05 -11.59 21.52
C SER A 267 12.15 -10.54 22.22
N LEU A 268 11.33 -9.85 21.43
CA LEU A 268 10.35 -8.90 21.95
C LEU A 268 9.27 -9.59 22.74
N ALA A 269 8.76 -8.93 23.81
CA ALA A 269 7.73 -9.49 24.67
C ALA A 269 6.51 -8.56 24.77
N GLY A 270 5.33 -9.15 24.91
CA GLY A 270 4.09 -8.42 25.16
C GLY A 270 3.80 -7.39 24.07
N SER A 271 3.38 -6.20 24.50
CA SER A 271 3.03 -5.08 23.59
C SER A 271 4.23 -4.44 22.87
N ALA A 272 5.47 -4.83 23.17
CA ALA A 272 6.62 -4.42 22.40
C ALA A 272 6.63 -5.07 21.00
N ILE A 273 5.96 -6.21 20.82
CA ILE A 273 5.75 -6.84 19.52
C ILE A 273 4.76 -5.99 18.73
N PRO A 274 5.08 -5.60 17.48
CA PRO A 274 4.14 -4.88 16.61
C PRO A 274 2.79 -5.60 16.52
N LEU A 275 1.69 -4.85 16.58
CA LEU A 275 0.34 -5.42 16.57
C LEU A 275 0.10 -6.36 15.39
N GLY A 276 0.53 -5.96 14.19
CA GLY A 276 0.42 -6.82 13.00
C GLY A 276 1.20 -8.13 13.13
N GLY A 277 2.36 -8.13 13.77
CA GLY A 277 3.12 -9.35 14.06
C GLY A 277 2.36 -10.29 15.01
N ARG A 278 1.74 -9.74 16.07
CA ARG A 278 0.89 -10.53 17.00
C ARG A 278 -0.33 -11.13 16.30
N ILE A 279 -0.96 -10.36 15.41
CA ILE A 279 -2.12 -10.82 14.62
C ILE A 279 -1.71 -11.97 13.69
N ILE A 280 -0.63 -11.79 12.93
CA ILE A 280 -0.15 -12.80 11.97
C ILE A 280 0.28 -14.06 12.70
N ALA A 281 0.97 -13.96 13.84
CA ALA A 281 1.39 -15.13 14.63
C ALA A 281 0.23 -16.07 14.99
N VAL A 282 -0.94 -15.53 15.38
CA VAL A 282 -2.13 -16.33 15.70
C VAL A 282 -2.74 -16.94 14.44
N ALA A 283 -2.92 -16.13 13.39
CA ALA A 283 -3.55 -16.59 12.16
C ALA A 283 -2.69 -17.63 11.42
N ASP A 284 -1.37 -17.41 11.35
CA ASP A 284 -0.43 -18.36 10.75
C ASP A 284 -0.38 -19.69 11.53
N ALA A 285 -0.28 -19.64 12.85
CA ALA A 285 -0.27 -20.85 13.68
C ALA A 285 -1.54 -21.69 13.46
N PHE A 286 -2.72 -21.07 13.44
CA PHE A 286 -3.98 -21.76 13.18
C PHE A 286 -4.01 -22.36 11.79
N SER A 287 -3.69 -21.59 10.77
CA SER A 287 -3.62 -22.03 9.36
C SER A 287 -2.61 -23.17 9.19
N ALA A 288 -1.43 -23.04 9.80
CA ALA A 288 -0.40 -24.06 9.77
C ALA A 288 -0.84 -25.38 10.47
N MET A 289 -1.66 -25.31 11.51
CA MET A 289 -2.19 -26.49 12.20
C MET A 289 -3.30 -27.19 11.41
N THR A 290 -4.15 -26.43 10.73
CA THR A 290 -5.34 -26.92 10.02
C THR A 290 -5.13 -27.25 8.55
N SER A 291 -3.91 -27.03 8.02
CA SER A 291 -3.54 -27.37 6.63
C SER A 291 -2.62 -28.60 6.57
N ASP A 292 -2.81 -29.40 5.52
CA ASP A 292 -1.88 -30.51 5.24
C ASP A 292 -0.51 -29.95 4.80
N ARG A 293 0.56 -30.46 5.43
CA ARG A 293 1.94 -30.19 5.04
C ARG A 293 2.60 -31.47 4.55
N ILE A 294 3.65 -31.36 3.74
CA ILE A 294 4.33 -32.50 3.13
C ILE A 294 4.71 -33.57 4.15
N TYR A 295 4.95 -33.19 5.41
CA TYR A 295 5.41 -34.08 6.48
C TYR A 295 4.41 -34.29 7.61
N ARG A 296 3.21 -33.66 7.53
CA ARG A 296 2.22 -33.73 8.60
C ARG A 296 0.81 -33.49 8.06
N ALA A 297 -0.09 -34.43 8.32
CA ALA A 297 -1.52 -34.21 8.10
C ALA A 297 -2.06 -33.05 8.95
N ALA A 298 -3.09 -32.38 8.45
CA ALA A 298 -3.82 -31.34 9.18
C ALA A 298 -4.32 -31.88 10.54
N LEU A 299 -4.21 -31.06 11.56
CA LEU A 299 -4.86 -31.35 12.84
C LEU A 299 -6.36 -31.10 12.71
N PRO A 300 -7.20 -31.88 13.42
CA PRO A 300 -8.59 -31.54 13.61
C PRO A 300 -8.72 -30.12 14.19
N VAL A 301 -9.72 -29.38 13.74
CA VAL A 301 -9.92 -27.96 14.09
C VAL A 301 -10.08 -27.76 15.62
N ASP A 302 -10.75 -28.69 16.29
CA ASP A 302 -10.88 -28.69 17.76
C ASP A 302 -9.53 -28.76 18.48
N ARG A 303 -8.59 -29.52 17.92
CA ARG A 303 -7.21 -29.59 18.41
C ARG A 303 -6.45 -28.30 18.18
N ALA A 304 -6.57 -27.67 17.00
CA ALA A 304 -5.95 -26.40 16.73
C ALA A 304 -6.45 -25.30 17.67
N TRP A 305 -7.76 -25.30 17.98
CA TRP A 305 -8.32 -24.41 19.00
C TRP A 305 -7.77 -24.68 20.40
N ALA A 306 -7.66 -25.95 20.81
CA ALA A 306 -7.10 -26.31 22.10
C ALA A 306 -5.65 -25.81 22.25
N GLU A 307 -4.84 -25.93 21.21
CA GLU A 307 -3.45 -25.42 21.16
C GLU A 307 -3.39 -23.88 21.27
N LEU A 308 -4.21 -23.15 20.51
CA LEU A 308 -4.23 -21.67 20.60
C LEU A 308 -4.61 -21.21 22.01
N ARG A 309 -5.64 -21.82 22.63
CA ARG A 309 -6.09 -21.50 23.99
C ARG A 309 -5.04 -21.85 25.03
N ALA A 310 -4.40 -23.02 24.92
CA ALA A 310 -3.34 -23.45 25.83
C ALA A 310 -2.12 -22.54 25.83
N HIS A 311 -1.83 -21.91 24.68
CA HIS A 311 -0.68 -21.04 24.50
C HIS A 311 -1.01 -19.55 24.52
N SER A 312 -2.26 -19.18 24.82
CA SER A 312 -2.67 -17.80 25.11
C SER A 312 -1.93 -17.28 26.35
N GLY A 313 -1.36 -16.08 26.27
CA GLY A 313 -0.54 -15.49 27.34
C GLY A 313 0.91 -15.99 27.40
N THR A 314 1.29 -16.97 26.55
CA THR A 314 2.67 -17.45 26.43
C THR A 314 3.19 -17.24 25.01
N GLN A 315 2.77 -18.04 24.07
CA GLN A 315 3.14 -17.85 22.66
C GLN A 315 2.36 -16.72 22.03
N PHE A 316 1.07 -16.66 22.29
CA PHE A 316 0.12 -15.74 21.65
C PHE A 316 -0.38 -14.66 22.59
N ASP A 317 -0.64 -13.49 22.05
CA ASP A 317 -1.33 -12.42 22.75
C ASP A 317 -2.76 -12.83 23.09
N PRO A 318 -3.17 -12.79 24.38
CA PRO A 318 -4.52 -13.20 24.81
C PRO A 318 -5.64 -12.39 24.14
N GLU A 319 -5.42 -11.10 23.91
CA GLU A 319 -6.39 -10.23 23.26
C GLU A 319 -6.59 -10.65 21.79
N ILE A 320 -5.50 -10.96 21.10
CA ILE A 320 -5.54 -11.37 19.70
C ILE A 320 -6.19 -12.76 19.55
N VAL A 321 -5.94 -13.69 20.47
CA VAL A 321 -6.64 -14.98 20.49
C VAL A 321 -8.14 -14.77 20.67
N ALA A 322 -8.56 -13.90 21.60
CA ALA A 322 -9.98 -13.60 21.83
C ALA A 322 -10.65 -12.93 20.61
N VAL A 323 -9.92 -12.08 19.87
CA VAL A 323 -10.39 -11.49 18.60
C VAL A 323 -10.53 -12.58 17.53
N PHE A 324 -9.56 -13.49 17.43
CA PHE A 324 -9.61 -14.59 16.46
C PHE A 324 -10.83 -15.49 16.69
N GLU A 325 -11.19 -15.78 17.93
CA GLU A 325 -12.40 -16.54 18.30
C GLU A 325 -13.71 -15.87 17.87
N GLN A 326 -13.72 -14.55 17.71
CA GLN A 326 -14.90 -13.83 17.19
C GLN A 326 -15.05 -14.00 15.67
N ILE A 327 -13.96 -14.23 14.95
CA ILE A 327 -13.90 -14.26 13.49
C ILE A 327 -14.01 -15.67 12.93
N VAL A 328 -13.42 -16.65 13.63
CA VAL A 328 -13.42 -18.06 13.22
C VAL A 328 -14.28 -18.85 14.20
N ASP A 329 -15.15 -19.70 13.69
CA ASP A 329 -15.98 -20.56 14.54
C ASP A 329 -15.27 -21.87 14.93
N GLU A 330 -15.93 -22.66 15.77
CA GLU A 330 -15.37 -23.93 16.24
C GLU A 330 -15.20 -24.98 15.13
N SER A 331 -15.81 -24.78 13.97
CA SER A 331 -15.59 -25.61 12.76
C SER A 331 -14.43 -25.14 11.90
N GLY A 332 -13.81 -24.00 12.25
CA GLY A 332 -12.77 -23.36 11.45
C GLY A 332 -13.31 -22.47 10.32
N ALA A 333 -14.64 -22.30 10.23
CA ALA A 333 -15.24 -21.44 9.23
C ALA A 333 -15.18 -19.97 9.66
N ILE A 334 -14.95 -19.10 8.67
CA ILE A 334 -14.90 -17.65 8.89
C ILE A 334 -16.32 -17.13 9.09
N ARG A 335 -16.60 -16.53 10.26
CA ARG A 335 -17.88 -15.88 10.58
C ARG A 335 -18.06 -14.58 9.79
N PRO A 336 -19.31 -14.23 9.42
CA PRO A 336 -19.59 -12.88 8.93
C PRO A 336 -19.24 -11.84 10.00
N LEU A 337 -18.65 -10.73 9.59
CA LEU A 337 -18.37 -9.64 10.52
C LEU A 337 -19.64 -8.94 10.96
N PRO A 338 -19.68 -8.36 12.19
CA PRO A 338 -20.84 -7.60 12.67
C PRO A 338 -21.25 -6.48 11.70
N PRO A 339 -22.55 -6.16 11.55
CA PRO A 339 -23.06 -5.23 10.55
C PRO A 339 -22.47 -3.80 10.57
N GLY A 340 -21.91 -3.37 11.70
CA GLY A 340 -21.25 -2.06 11.83
C GLY A 340 -19.85 -1.99 11.20
N ILE A 341 -19.21 -3.15 11.03
CA ILE A 341 -17.84 -3.30 10.50
C ILE A 341 -17.90 -3.55 8.98
N VAL A 342 -18.98 -4.15 8.49
CA VAL A 342 -19.15 -4.64 7.10
C VAL A 342 -19.23 -3.51 6.05
N ARG A 343 -19.60 -2.28 6.41
CA ARG A 343 -19.80 -1.20 5.43
C ARG A 343 -18.58 -0.80 4.59
N ARG A 344 -17.40 -1.38 4.85
CA ARG A 344 -16.13 -1.04 4.15
C ARG A 344 -15.39 -2.23 3.54
N LEU A 345 -15.86 -3.47 3.75
CA LEU A 345 -15.19 -4.69 3.26
C LEU A 345 -15.83 -5.28 2.00
N ASP A 346 -16.95 -4.72 1.52
CA ASP A 346 -17.75 -5.24 0.39
C ASP A 346 -17.18 -4.92 -1.01
N SER A 347 -15.91 -4.64 -1.16
CA SER A 347 -15.25 -4.84 -2.44
C SER A 347 -14.70 -6.26 -2.50
N GLU A 348 -15.56 -7.21 -2.84
CA GLU A 348 -15.13 -8.54 -3.26
C GLU A 348 -14.08 -8.40 -4.37
N VAL A 349 -12.82 -8.60 -4.00
CA VAL A 349 -11.81 -8.96 -4.99
C VAL A 349 -12.21 -10.35 -5.47
N HIS A 350 -12.94 -10.39 -6.57
CA HIS A 350 -13.26 -11.63 -7.26
C HIS A 350 -11.95 -12.16 -7.87
N VAL A 351 -11.11 -12.77 -7.03
CA VAL A 351 -9.97 -13.55 -7.50
C VAL A 351 -10.56 -14.88 -7.96
N PRO A 352 -10.44 -15.25 -9.25
CA PRO A 352 -10.90 -16.53 -9.72
C PRO A 352 -10.28 -17.62 -8.84
N THR A 353 -11.09 -18.47 -8.24
CA THR A 353 -10.64 -19.66 -7.52
C THR A 353 -10.03 -20.64 -8.53
N THR A 354 -8.76 -20.46 -8.83
CA THR A 354 -7.97 -21.47 -9.55
C THR A 354 -7.61 -22.54 -8.54
N THR A 355 -8.09 -23.75 -8.74
CA THR A 355 -7.73 -24.88 -7.88
C THR A 355 -6.23 -25.13 -7.96
N SER A 356 -5.63 -25.62 -6.88
CA SER A 356 -4.17 -25.84 -6.73
C SER A 356 -3.55 -26.72 -7.83
N GLN A 357 -4.34 -27.44 -8.61
CA GLN A 357 -3.91 -28.29 -9.73
C GLN A 357 -3.66 -27.46 -11.00
N ASP A 358 -4.50 -26.44 -11.25
CA ASP A 358 -4.51 -25.68 -12.51
C ASP A 358 -3.26 -24.80 -12.74
N TRP A 359 -2.62 -24.28 -11.69
CA TRP A 359 -1.40 -23.49 -11.85
C TRP A 359 -0.14 -24.36 -12.04
N ARG A 360 -0.10 -25.59 -11.46
CA ARG A 360 0.99 -26.55 -11.69
C ARG A 360 1.03 -27.00 -13.13
N ASP A 361 -0.14 -27.24 -13.71
CA ASP A 361 -0.26 -27.62 -15.13
C ASP A 361 0.17 -26.46 -16.05
N ARG A 362 -0.09 -25.20 -15.64
CA ARG A 362 0.37 -24.02 -16.38
C ARG A 362 1.87 -23.76 -16.26
N LEU A 363 2.48 -24.01 -15.11
CA LEU A 363 3.94 -23.89 -14.92
C LEU A 363 4.72 -25.01 -15.63
N ALA A 364 4.14 -26.19 -15.76
CA ALA A 364 4.77 -27.31 -16.48
C ALA A 364 4.97 -27.03 -17.98
N VAL A 365 4.29 -26.02 -18.53
CA VAL A 365 4.40 -25.60 -19.94
C VAL A 365 5.45 -24.49 -20.16
N ILE A 366 5.97 -23.89 -19.07
CA ILE A 366 7.03 -22.89 -19.19
C ILE A 366 8.36 -23.65 -19.37
N PRO A 367 9.04 -23.53 -20.52
CA PRO A 367 10.36 -24.15 -20.67
C PRO A 367 11.28 -23.59 -19.58
N VAL A 368 11.93 -24.49 -18.86
CA VAL A 368 12.95 -24.12 -17.87
C VAL A 368 14.01 -23.34 -18.63
N LEU A 369 14.03 -22.03 -18.46
CA LEU A 369 15.14 -21.20 -18.95
C LEU A 369 16.38 -21.71 -18.22
N GLU A 370 17.32 -22.28 -18.97
CA GLU A 370 18.64 -22.61 -18.44
C GLU A 370 19.20 -21.36 -17.76
N PRO A 371 19.88 -21.52 -16.62
CA PRO A 371 20.44 -20.38 -15.91
C PRO A 371 21.37 -19.64 -16.86
N LEU A 372 21.04 -18.41 -17.19
CA LEU A 372 21.92 -17.48 -17.90
C LEU A 372 23.23 -17.41 -17.09
N ALA A 373 24.27 -18.06 -17.59
CA ALA A 373 25.62 -17.93 -17.05
C ALA A 373 26.06 -16.47 -17.31
N VAL A 374 25.81 -15.60 -16.35
CA VAL A 374 26.36 -14.24 -16.37
C VAL A 374 27.85 -14.36 -16.06
N SER A 375 28.66 -14.41 -17.10
CA SER A 375 30.13 -14.35 -16.98
C SER A 375 30.50 -12.88 -16.72
N ILE A 376 30.72 -12.53 -15.46
CA ILE A 376 31.30 -11.23 -15.10
C ILE A 376 32.78 -11.25 -15.48
N LYS A 377 33.10 -10.72 -16.67
CA LYS A 377 34.49 -10.39 -17.01
C LYS A 377 34.81 -9.05 -16.33
N THR A 378 35.51 -9.09 -15.24
CA THR A 378 36.24 -7.93 -14.74
C THR A 378 37.37 -7.60 -15.71
N VAL A 379 37.16 -6.60 -16.56
CA VAL A 379 38.24 -5.97 -17.32
C VAL A 379 38.93 -5.02 -16.34
N ALA A 380 40.00 -5.49 -15.71
CA ALA A 380 40.91 -4.59 -15.05
C ALA A 380 41.81 -3.97 -16.16
N GLU A 381 41.56 -2.73 -16.51
CA GLU A 381 42.55 -1.96 -17.27
C GLU A 381 43.79 -1.75 -16.37
N PRO A 382 45.00 -2.03 -16.86
CA PRO A 382 46.18 -1.75 -16.10
C PRO A 382 46.36 -0.25 -15.93
N CYS A 383 46.47 0.19 -14.67
CA CYS A 383 46.84 1.54 -14.32
C CYS A 383 48.18 1.91 -15.02
N PRO A 384 48.28 3.09 -15.67
CA PRO A 384 49.56 3.48 -16.29
C PRO A 384 50.60 3.65 -15.17
N VAL A 385 51.68 2.88 -15.27
CA VAL A 385 52.80 2.90 -14.33
C VAL A 385 53.48 4.27 -14.39
N ALA A 386 53.52 4.94 -13.25
CA ALA A 386 54.32 6.15 -13.10
C ALA A 386 55.83 5.79 -13.18
N PRO A 387 56.66 6.66 -13.74
CA PRO A 387 58.07 6.30 -14.05
C PRO A 387 58.98 6.12 -12.83
N ASP A 388 58.52 6.29 -11.62
CA ASP A 388 59.39 6.33 -10.41
C ASP A 388 59.03 5.34 -9.29
N GLY A 389 58.39 4.22 -9.59
CA GLY A 389 58.41 3.01 -8.72
C GLY A 389 57.80 3.13 -7.31
N GLU A 390 56.91 4.12 -7.03
CA GLU A 390 56.21 4.22 -5.75
C GLU A 390 54.81 3.60 -5.83
N GLU A 391 54.47 2.77 -4.81
CA GLU A 391 53.15 2.14 -4.67
C GLU A 391 52.08 3.21 -4.43
N CYS A 392 51.09 3.28 -5.30
CA CYS A 392 49.94 4.19 -5.15
C CYS A 392 48.91 3.60 -4.20
N ALA A 393 48.85 4.14 -2.99
CA ALA A 393 47.75 3.86 -2.07
C ALA A 393 46.48 4.61 -2.53
N VAL A 394 45.47 3.89 -3.03
CA VAL A 394 44.18 4.46 -3.41
C VAL A 394 43.37 4.76 -2.16
N VAL A 395 43.31 6.04 -1.81
CA VAL A 395 42.31 6.57 -0.87
C VAL A 395 41.06 6.88 -1.69
N ALA A 396 40.01 6.11 -1.47
CA ALA A 396 38.71 6.38 -2.06
C ALA A 396 38.06 7.61 -1.40
N SER A 397 38.04 8.74 -2.10
CA SER A 397 37.14 9.85 -1.82
C SER A 397 36.11 9.92 -2.93
N GLY A 398 34.81 9.97 -2.53
CA GLY A 398 33.68 9.88 -3.43
C GLY A 398 33.61 10.98 -4.49
N GLU A 399 33.23 10.56 -5.67
CA GLU A 399 32.35 11.22 -6.62
C GLU A 399 32.39 10.41 -7.94
N GLY A 400 31.21 9.87 -8.34
CA GLY A 400 30.88 9.58 -9.73
C GLY A 400 31.64 8.44 -10.41
N CYS A 401 31.21 7.18 -10.18
CA CYS A 401 31.49 6.09 -11.11
C CYS A 401 30.18 5.73 -11.83
N GLU A 402 29.99 6.20 -13.05
CA GLU A 402 28.91 5.75 -13.94
C GLU A 402 29.24 4.33 -14.43
N MET A 403 28.42 3.36 -14.02
CA MET A 403 28.52 2.00 -14.51
C MET A 403 27.70 1.88 -15.80
N VAL A 404 28.36 1.90 -16.94
CA VAL A 404 27.73 1.62 -18.25
C VAL A 404 27.62 0.10 -18.40
N LEU A 405 26.39 -0.42 -18.26
CA LEU A 405 26.08 -1.81 -18.62
C LEU A 405 25.96 -1.93 -20.15
N ALA A 406 26.96 -2.49 -20.80
CA ALA A 406 26.85 -2.91 -22.18
C ALA A 406 26.15 -4.28 -22.25
N VAL A 407 24.94 -4.32 -22.78
CA VAL A 407 24.21 -5.55 -23.09
C VAL A 407 24.59 -5.93 -24.53
N GLU A 408 25.32 -7.03 -24.70
CA GLU A 408 25.52 -7.61 -26.03
C GLU A 408 24.23 -8.24 -26.55
N PRO A 409 23.90 -8.08 -27.86
CA PRO A 409 22.71 -8.69 -28.43
C PRO A 409 22.88 -10.23 -28.49
N PRO A 410 21.78 -11.00 -28.36
CA PRO A 410 21.82 -12.46 -28.41
C PRO A 410 22.31 -12.93 -29.79
N LEU A 411 23.14 -13.97 -29.77
CA LEU A 411 23.61 -14.66 -30.98
C LEU A 411 22.42 -15.15 -31.82
N PRO A 412 22.52 -15.15 -33.16
CA PRO A 412 21.44 -15.62 -34.02
C PRO A 412 21.20 -17.12 -33.80
N ILE A 413 19.92 -17.44 -33.61
CA ILE A 413 19.43 -18.81 -33.48
C ILE A 413 19.55 -19.47 -34.85
N ASP A 414 20.30 -20.57 -34.90
CA ASP A 414 20.48 -21.41 -36.11
C ASP A 414 19.16 -22.14 -36.42
N ASP A 415 18.55 -21.85 -37.53
CA ASP A 415 17.17 -22.26 -37.92
C ASP A 415 17.09 -23.69 -38.49
N GLU A 416 18.18 -24.50 -38.42
CA GLU A 416 18.22 -25.84 -39.02
C GLU A 416 17.81 -27.00 -38.09
N ALA A 417 17.56 -26.78 -36.82
CA ALA A 417 17.31 -27.89 -35.85
C ALA A 417 15.82 -28.21 -35.61
N ASN A 418 14.88 -27.52 -36.23
CA ASN A 418 13.44 -27.68 -35.91
C ASN A 418 12.59 -28.18 -37.09
N ARG A 419 13.08 -29.17 -37.84
CA ARG A 419 12.21 -29.98 -38.70
C ARG A 419 12.03 -31.37 -38.11
N VAL A 420 11.06 -31.50 -37.21
CA VAL A 420 10.50 -32.82 -36.85
C VAL A 420 9.22 -33.01 -37.65
N GLN A 421 9.26 -33.98 -38.54
CA GLN A 421 8.16 -34.46 -39.33
C GLN A 421 7.07 -35.08 -38.46
N PHE A 422 5.84 -34.67 -38.69
CA PHE A 422 4.67 -35.44 -38.30
C PHE A 422 4.44 -36.53 -39.37
N GLY A 423 4.48 -37.77 -38.93
CA GLY A 423 3.96 -38.96 -39.58
C GLY A 423 2.95 -39.61 -38.64
#